data_b255b3eca208ebfeb679c18fd5f84b1f
#
_entry.id   b255b3eca208ebfeb679c18fd5f84b1f
#
_cell.length_a   1.000
_cell.length_b   1.000
_cell.length_c   1.000
_cell.angle_alpha   90.00
_cell.angle_beta   90.00
_cell.angle_gamma   90.00
#
_symmetry.space_group_name_H-M   'P 1'
#
loop_
_entity.id
_entity.type
_entity.pdbx_description
1 polymer ?
#
loop_
_entity_poly.entity_id
_entity_poly.type
_entity_poly.pdbx_seq_one_letter_code
_entity_poly.pdbx_strand_id
1 'polypeptide(L)'
;MAEEVRFFDNRQRYLLFVTTTNEKAVIAEKLSHIINELKPVKPAIKIFDAGVGDGAVLMNVLRIAHQKFPTVPFYVSCKDVSMEDARITIEKLADRFVEHSNMVFTISNLHYSEAGHLKSHNVSKQQNMNWSSIALDGDSSFGFYEQLRQLGPLLKENWRVEENHQGNTTYENPSVICIYRKDHEFTLDQIIPSKNESINEFDLVIVSQAYRSRASVEKKVNNVIKPMVNLLAPNGKMVAFHSYGNDPGLNAINQLWPDENP
;
A
#
# COMPACT_ATOMS: atom_id res chain seq x y z
N MET A 1 -28.96 -18.98 -11.73
CA MET A 1 -27.67 -19.57 -11.37
C MET A 1 -27.18 -18.78 -10.17
N ALA A 2 -26.96 -19.43 -9.02
CA ALA A 2 -26.41 -18.75 -7.85
C ALA A 2 -25.00 -18.27 -8.22
N GLU A 3 -24.69 -16.99 -8.00
CA GLU A 3 -23.33 -16.47 -8.11
C GLU A 3 -22.47 -17.28 -7.15
N GLU A 4 -21.45 -17.92 -7.68
CA GLU A 4 -20.47 -18.68 -6.91
C GLU A 4 -19.66 -17.68 -6.08
N VAL A 5 -20.07 -17.46 -4.83
CA VAL A 5 -19.37 -16.57 -3.89
C VAL A 5 -18.00 -17.17 -3.62
N ARG A 6 -16.96 -16.55 -4.15
CA ARG A 6 -15.57 -16.99 -3.97
C ARG A 6 -15.13 -16.71 -2.53
N PHE A 7 -14.26 -17.57 -1.98
CA PHE A 7 -13.74 -17.43 -0.61
C PHE A 7 -13.23 -16.01 -0.30
N PHE A 8 -12.44 -15.43 -1.20
CA PHE A 8 -11.87 -14.10 -1.03
C PHE A 8 -12.84 -12.94 -1.33
N ASP A 9 -14.01 -13.22 -1.90
CA ASP A 9 -15.06 -12.23 -2.06
C ASP A 9 -15.84 -12.07 -0.74
N ASN A 10 -15.73 -13.04 0.18
CA ASN A 10 -16.22 -12.92 1.54
C ASN A 10 -15.17 -12.25 2.43
N ARG A 11 -15.37 -10.96 2.70
CA ARG A 11 -14.45 -10.14 3.49
C ARG A 11 -14.15 -10.71 4.88
N GLN A 12 -15.13 -11.30 5.55
CA GLN A 12 -14.92 -11.86 6.89
C GLN A 12 -14.00 -13.08 6.86
N ARG A 13 -14.17 -13.97 5.89
CA ARG A 13 -13.29 -15.13 5.69
C ARG A 13 -11.89 -14.72 5.33
N TYR A 14 -11.75 -13.74 4.45
CA TYR A 14 -10.44 -13.15 4.12
C TYR A 14 -9.75 -12.57 5.35
N LEU A 15 -10.44 -11.76 6.16
CA LEU A 15 -9.88 -11.21 7.39
C LEU A 15 -9.50 -12.29 8.39
N LEU A 16 -10.34 -13.31 8.59
CA LEU A 16 -10.02 -14.45 9.44
C LEU A 16 -8.73 -15.14 9.00
N PHE A 17 -8.58 -15.40 7.70
CA PHE A 17 -7.38 -16.02 7.13
C PHE A 17 -6.14 -15.16 7.39
N VAL A 18 -6.15 -13.89 7.01
CA VAL A 18 -4.97 -13.03 7.12
C VAL A 18 -4.59 -12.69 8.57
N THR A 19 -5.52 -12.80 9.52
CA THR A 19 -5.23 -12.57 10.95
C THR A 19 -4.80 -13.83 11.70
N THR A 20 -5.12 -15.03 11.18
CA THR A 20 -4.78 -16.30 11.83
C THR A 20 -3.51 -16.93 11.28
N THR A 21 -3.04 -16.52 10.10
CA THR A 21 -1.81 -17.02 9.51
C THR A 21 -0.62 -16.12 9.84
N ASN A 22 0.59 -16.67 9.82
CA ASN A 22 1.84 -15.92 10.01
C ASN A 22 2.45 -15.44 8.67
N GLU A 23 1.73 -15.57 7.56
CA GLU A 23 2.21 -15.24 6.22
C GLU A 23 2.83 -13.84 6.15
N LYS A 24 2.13 -12.83 6.66
CA LYS A 24 2.58 -11.44 6.64
C LYS A 24 3.86 -11.21 7.44
N ALA A 25 4.03 -11.93 8.55
CA ALA A 25 5.26 -11.88 9.34
C ALA A 25 6.44 -12.52 8.59
N VAL A 26 6.21 -13.66 7.94
CA VAL A 26 7.23 -14.36 7.12
C VAL A 26 7.64 -13.49 5.92
N ILE A 27 6.68 -12.84 5.25
CA ILE A 27 6.98 -11.92 4.15
C ILE A 27 7.85 -10.76 4.63
N ALA A 28 7.50 -10.15 5.77
CA ALA A 28 8.27 -9.04 6.34
C ALA A 28 9.68 -9.48 6.76
N GLU A 29 9.85 -10.67 7.32
CA GLU A 29 11.15 -11.25 7.65
C GLU A 29 12.02 -11.39 6.40
N LYS A 30 11.48 -11.92 5.31
CA LYS A 30 12.22 -12.04 4.06
C LYS A 30 12.60 -10.68 3.46
N LEU A 31 11.71 -9.67 3.59
CA LEU A 31 12.01 -8.31 3.18
C LEU A 31 13.12 -7.66 4.02
N SER A 32 13.34 -8.11 5.26
CA SER A 32 14.41 -7.58 6.12
C SER A 32 15.80 -7.71 5.49
N HIS A 33 16.07 -8.81 4.79
CA HIS A 33 17.32 -9.00 4.08
C HIS A 33 17.52 -7.95 2.99
N ILE A 34 16.47 -7.65 2.24
CA ILE A 34 16.50 -6.65 1.17
C ILE A 34 16.67 -5.23 1.74
N ILE A 35 15.96 -4.91 2.83
CA ILE A 35 16.09 -3.61 3.51
C ILE A 35 17.53 -3.42 4.00
N ASN A 36 18.19 -4.46 4.50
CA ASN A 36 19.58 -4.39 4.94
C ASN A 36 20.58 -4.06 3.82
N GLU A 37 20.22 -4.32 2.57
CA GLU A 37 21.03 -4.03 1.40
C GLU A 37 20.73 -2.66 0.76
N LEU A 38 19.68 -1.96 1.20
CA LEU A 38 19.36 -0.63 0.69
C LEU A 38 20.48 0.34 1.04
N LYS A 39 20.81 1.18 0.06
CA LYS A 39 21.77 2.28 0.21
C LYS A 39 21.00 3.58 0.16
N PRO A 40 20.94 4.35 1.26
CA PRO A 40 20.22 5.61 1.28
C PRO A 40 20.67 6.56 0.17
N VAL A 41 19.72 7.06 -0.61
CA VAL A 41 19.94 8.09 -1.61
C VAL A 41 19.17 9.33 -1.18
N LYS A 42 19.82 10.50 -1.23
CA LYS A 42 19.14 11.76 -0.92
C LYS A 42 18.02 12.03 -1.93
N PRO A 43 16.90 12.66 -1.54
CA PRO A 43 16.64 13.24 -0.21
C PRO A 43 16.08 12.24 0.81
N ALA A 44 15.62 11.06 0.40
CA ALA A 44 14.96 10.08 1.26
C ALA A 44 15.11 8.67 0.70
N ILE A 45 14.93 7.64 1.54
CA ILE A 45 14.64 6.28 1.08
C ILE A 45 13.19 6.24 0.63
N LYS A 46 12.95 5.79 -0.60
CA LYS A 46 11.63 5.72 -1.22
C LYS A 46 11.14 4.29 -1.30
N ILE A 47 10.01 3.99 -0.66
CA ILE A 47 9.39 2.65 -0.63
C ILE A 47 8.01 2.73 -1.27
N PHE A 48 7.71 1.81 -2.19
CA PHE A 48 6.39 1.66 -2.77
C PHE A 48 5.80 0.28 -2.48
N ASP A 49 4.55 0.22 -1.97
CA ASP A 49 3.79 -1.02 -1.80
C ASP A 49 2.61 -1.04 -2.78
N ALA A 50 2.65 -1.98 -3.70
CA ALA A 50 1.72 -2.07 -4.84
C ALA A 50 0.33 -2.64 -4.48
N GLY A 51 0.09 -3.03 -3.25
CA GLY A 51 -1.20 -3.57 -2.80
C GLY A 51 -1.16 -3.77 -1.31
N VAL A 52 -1.27 -2.64 -0.59
CA VAL A 52 -0.95 -2.58 0.84
C VAL A 52 -1.90 -3.42 1.71
N GLY A 53 -3.14 -3.66 1.24
CA GLY A 53 -4.17 -4.34 2.01
C GLY A 53 -4.37 -3.67 3.37
N ASP A 54 -4.42 -4.46 4.44
CA ASP A 54 -4.54 -3.96 5.82
C ASP A 54 -3.25 -3.31 6.38
N GLY A 55 -2.21 -3.17 5.57
CA GLY A 55 -0.95 -2.55 5.95
C GLY A 55 -0.01 -3.41 6.81
N ALA A 56 -0.36 -4.63 7.17
CA ALA A 56 0.43 -5.41 8.12
C ALA A 56 1.86 -5.71 7.63
N VAL A 57 2.05 -6.02 6.35
CA VAL A 57 3.38 -6.21 5.76
C VAL A 57 4.16 -4.90 5.80
N LEU A 58 3.56 -3.82 5.29
CA LEU A 58 4.21 -2.51 5.23
C LEU A 58 4.61 -2.00 6.61
N MET A 59 3.74 -2.12 7.62
CA MET A 59 4.07 -1.69 8.99
C MET A 59 5.27 -2.44 9.57
N ASN A 60 5.42 -3.73 9.30
CA ASN A 60 6.58 -4.49 9.72
C ASN A 60 7.85 -4.10 8.93
N VAL A 61 7.72 -3.85 7.63
CA VAL A 61 8.82 -3.32 6.80
C VAL A 61 9.31 -1.99 7.34
N LEU A 62 8.40 -1.08 7.69
CA LEU A 62 8.75 0.23 8.25
C LEU A 62 9.47 0.10 9.60
N ARG A 63 9.03 -0.79 10.51
CA ARG A 63 9.76 -1.04 11.77
C ARG A 63 11.21 -1.42 11.52
N ILE A 64 11.44 -2.35 10.60
CA ILE A 64 12.80 -2.81 10.26
C ILE A 64 13.60 -1.67 9.64
N ALA A 65 12.99 -0.93 8.70
CA ALA A 65 13.64 0.18 8.00
C ALA A 65 13.97 1.33 8.97
N HIS A 66 13.06 1.72 9.86
CA HIS A 66 13.29 2.76 10.87
C HIS A 66 14.41 2.39 11.83
N GLN A 67 14.46 1.12 12.26
CA GLN A 67 15.56 0.64 13.10
C GLN A 67 16.90 0.68 12.37
N LYS A 68 16.92 0.33 11.09
CA LYS A 68 18.15 0.32 10.27
C LYS A 68 18.63 1.71 9.91
N PHE A 69 17.72 2.63 9.64
CA PHE A 69 18.01 3.98 9.15
C PHE A 69 17.33 5.06 10.01
N PRO A 70 17.69 5.19 11.30
CA PRO A 70 16.94 5.99 12.26
C PRO A 70 16.95 7.51 11.98
N THR A 71 17.84 7.99 11.13
CA THR A 71 18.00 9.43 10.83
C THR A 71 17.75 9.78 9.36
N VAL A 72 17.56 8.76 8.50
CA VAL A 72 17.35 8.98 7.07
C VAL A 72 15.86 9.23 6.81
N PRO A 73 15.47 10.30 6.11
CA PRO A 73 14.06 10.52 5.77
C PRO A 73 13.51 9.39 4.90
N PHE A 74 12.21 9.12 5.07
CA PHE A 74 11.48 8.15 4.25
C PHE A 74 10.35 8.81 3.48
N TYR A 75 10.23 8.46 2.22
CA TYR A 75 9.04 8.63 1.44
C TYR A 75 8.39 7.25 1.20
N VAL A 76 7.23 7.04 1.77
CA VAL A 76 6.49 5.77 1.68
C VAL A 76 5.22 6.01 0.90
N SER A 77 5.07 5.30 -0.20
CA SER A 77 3.86 5.36 -1.01
C SER A 77 3.22 3.99 -1.13
N CYS A 78 1.92 3.93 -1.11
CA CYS A 78 1.20 2.68 -1.32
C CYS A 78 -0.12 2.91 -2.04
N LYS A 79 -0.73 1.82 -2.47
CA LYS A 79 -2.06 1.86 -3.08
C LYS A 79 -2.96 0.75 -2.58
N ASP A 80 -4.23 1.07 -2.43
CA ASP A 80 -5.31 0.09 -2.36
C ASP A 80 -6.61 0.68 -2.89
N VAL A 81 -7.42 -0.12 -3.56
CA VAL A 81 -8.75 0.30 -4.04
C VAL A 81 -9.82 0.12 -2.96
N SER A 82 -9.56 -0.72 -1.95
CA SER A 82 -10.45 -0.96 -0.82
C SER A 82 -10.37 0.20 0.17
N MET A 83 -11.49 0.88 0.39
CA MET A 83 -11.59 1.94 1.41
C MET A 83 -11.28 1.41 2.81
N GLU A 84 -11.72 0.21 3.12
CA GLU A 84 -11.51 -0.38 4.45
C GLU A 84 -10.03 -0.71 4.69
N ASP A 85 -9.33 -1.25 3.69
CA ASP A 85 -7.91 -1.53 3.79
C ASP A 85 -7.11 -0.23 3.91
N ALA A 86 -7.47 0.80 3.14
CA ALA A 86 -6.87 2.13 3.27
C ALA A 86 -7.07 2.71 4.68
N ARG A 87 -8.27 2.61 5.26
CA ARG A 87 -8.58 3.06 6.62
C ARG A 87 -7.73 2.32 7.65
N ILE A 88 -7.71 0.99 7.61
CA ILE A 88 -6.94 0.17 8.56
C ILE A 88 -5.44 0.48 8.46
N THR A 89 -4.93 0.64 7.24
CA THR A 89 -3.52 1.00 7.01
C THR A 89 -3.19 2.37 7.60
N ILE A 90 -4.03 3.38 7.37
CA ILE A 90 -3.84 4.74 7.92
C ILE A 90 -3.87 4.72 9.46
N GLU A 91 -4.82 4.03 10.09
CA GLU A 91 -4.92 3.96 11.54
C GLU A 91 -3.67 3.31 12.20
N LYS A 92 -2.97 2.41 11.50
CA LYS A 92 -1.73 1.78 11.97
C LYS A 92 -0.49 2.67 11.90
N LEU A 93 -0.58 3.85 11.28
CA LEU A 93 0.59 4.74 11.11
C LEU A 93 0.97 5.50 12.38
N ALA A 94 0.09 5.61 13.36
CA ALA A 94 0.31 6.41 14.55
C ALA A 94 1.66 6.12 15.22
N ASP A 95 1.95 4.84 15.49
CA ASP A 95 3.22 4.42 16.07
C ASP A 95 4.41 4.64 15.13
N ARG A 96 4.18 4.53 13.82
CA ARG A 96 5.25 4.72 12.81
C ARG A 96 5.75 6.16 12.79
N PHE A 97 4.86 7.14 12.93
CA PHE A 97 5.21 8.56 13.02
C PHE A 97 5.88 8.93 14.35
N VAL A 98 5.63 8.19 15.43
CA VAL A 98 6.37 8.34 16.69
C VAL A 98 7.77 7.73 16.57
N GLU A 99 7.87 6.53 15.99
CA GLU A 99 9.17 5.86 15.81
C GLU A 99 10.11 6.62 14.85
N HIS A 100 9.55 7.24 13.82
CA HIS A 100 10.33 7.93 12.80
C HIS A 100 9.62 9.20 12.33
N SER A 101 10.02 10.33 12.89
CA SER A 101 9.40 11.63 12.63
C SER A 101 9.66 12.15 11.19
N ASN A 102 10.79 11.76 10.57
CA ASN A 102 11.17 12.16 9.22
C ASN A 102 10.56 11.23 8.15
N MET A 103 9.24 11.05 8.18
CA MET A 103 8.52 10.20 7.23
C MET A 103 7.38 10.96 6.57
N VAL A 104 7.27 10.82 5.25
CA VAL A 104 6.09 11.18 4.45
C VAL A 104 5.44 9.89 4.00
N PHE A 105 4.15 9.78 4.22
CA PHE A 105 3.35 8.63 3.79
C PHE A 105 2.28 9.07 2.81
N THR A 106 2.14 8.34 1.68
CA THR A 106 1.04 8.54 0.73
C THR A 106 0.29 7.24 0.49
N ILE A 107 -1.03 7.35 0.38
CA ILE A 107 -1.88 6.25 -0.05
C ILE A 107 -2.82 6.71 -1.16
N SER A 108 -3.03 5.88 -2.16
CA SER A 108 -3.90 6.18 -3.29
C SER A 108 -4.81 5.00 -3.67
N ASN A 109 -5.94 5.30 -4.34
CA ASN A 109 -6.81 4.29 -4.95
C ASN A 109 -6.50 4.06 -6.44
N LEU A 110 -5.42 4.62 -6.94
CA LEU A 110 -4.99 4.62 -8.33
C LEU A 110 -4.67 3.20 -8.86
N HIS A 111 -4.67 3.03 -10.17
CA HIS A 111 -4.19 1.79 -10.80
C HIS A 111 -2.68 1.61 -10.65
N TYR A 112 -2.19 0.39 -10.83
CA TYR A 112 -0.76 0.07 -10.69
C TYR A 112 0.15 0.95 -11.56
N SER A 113 -0.27 1.23 -12.79
CA SER A 113 0.51 2.09 -13.71
C SER A 113 0.47 3.59 -13.35
N GLU A 114 -0.42 4.01 -12.47
CA GLU A 114 -0.69 5.38 -12.08
C GLU A 114 -0.16 5.71 -10.67
N ALA A 115 -0.26 4.71 -9.77
CA ALA A 115 -0.10 4.93 -8.33
C ALA A 115 1.30 5.40 -7.93
N GLY A 116 2.36 4.88 -8.54
CA GLY A 116 3.72 5.32 -8.28
C GLY A 116 4.01 6.75 -8.71
N HIS A 117 3.21 7.26 -9.66
CA HIS A 117 3.32 8.63 -10.16
C HIS A 117 2.31 9.58 -9.50
N LEU A 118 1.41 9.07 -8.68
CA LEU A 118 0.29 9.80 -8.08
C LEU A 118 -0.52 10.59 -9.12
N LYS A 119 -0.68 10.05 -10.32
CA LYS A 119 -1.38 10.69 -11.45
C LYS A 119 -2.24 9.68 -12.21
N SER A 120 -3.48 10.09 -12.53
CA SER A 120 -4.30 9.30 -13.44
C SER A 120 -3.88 9.52 -14.89
N HIS A 121 -3.87 8.46 -15.68
CA HIS A 121 -3.64 8.53 -17.12
C HIS A 121 -4.84 9.15 -17.86
N ASN A 122 -6.03 9.13 -17.27
CA ASN A 122 -7.22 9.77 -17.81
C ASN A 122 -7.24 11.25 -17.44
N VAL A 123 -7.14 12.13 -18.43
CA VAL A 123 -7.06 13.59 -18.24
C VAL A 123 -8.26 14.13 -17.47
N SER A 124 -9.48 13.69 -17.79
CA SER A 124 -10.70 14.14 -17.10
C SER A 124 -10.71 13.67 -15.64
N LYS A 125 -10.34 12.42 -15.37
CA LYS A 125 -10.22 11.91 -14.01
C LYS A 125 -9.10 12.64 -13.26
N GLN A 126 -7.97 12.94 -13.90
CA GLN A 126 -6.87 13.69 -13.28
C GLN A 126 -7.31 15.10 -12.82
N GLN A 127 -8.12 15.80 -13.59
CA GLN A 127 -8.67 17.10 -13.21
C GLN A 127 -9.53 17.01 -11.95
N ASN A 128 -10.29 15.92 -11.81
CA ASN A 128 -11.18 15.64 -10.68
C ASN A 128 -10.50 14.86 -9.55
N MET A 129 -9.16 14.75 -9.56
CA MET A 129 -8.42 14.04 -8.52
C MET A 129 -8.63 14.71 -7.14
N ASN A 130 -9.03 13.92 -6.17
CA ASN A 130 -9.08 14.31 -4.77
C ASN A 130 -7.65 14.22 -4.19
N TRP A 131 -7.17 15.35 -3.69
CA TRP A 131 -5.87 15.43 -3.06
C TRP A 131 -6.01 16.00 -1.65
N SER A 132 -5.52 15.26 -0.67
CA SER A 132 -5.56 15.68 0.74
C SER A 132 -4.17 15.58 1.37
N SER A 133 -3.68 16.69 1.92
CA SER A 133 -2.45 16.74 2.70
C SER A 133 -2.79 16.91 4.17
N ILE A 134 -2.31 16.01 5.01
CA ILE A 134 -2.62 15.90 6.43
C ILE A 134 -1.33 16.08 7.22
N ALA A 135 -1.18 17.23 7.85
CA ALA A 135 -0.08 17.52 8.75
C ALA A 135 -0.50 17.14 10.18
N LEU A 136 0.06 16.05 10.70
CA LEU A 136 -0.22 15.56 12.06
C LEU A 136 0.42 16.50 13.09
N ASP A 137 -0.37 16.96 14.06
CA ASP A 137 0.06 17.83 15.14
C ASP A 137 0.31 17.05 16.42
N GLY A 138 1.36 17.44 17.17
CA GLY A 138 1.75 16.75 18.41
C GLY A 138 2.86 15.72 18.20
N ASP A 139 3.06 14.86 19.21
CA ASP A 139 4.21 13.94 19.29
C ASP A 139 3.85 12.55 19.85
N SER A 140 2.61 12.33 20.24
CA SER A 140 2.17 11.08 20.86
C SER A 140 1.43 10.16 19.91
N SER A 141 1.62 8.86 20.08
CA SER A 141 0.92 7.83 19.30
C SER A 141 -0.60 7.96 19.43
N PHE A 142 -1.10 8.20 20.64
CA PHE A 142 -2.53 8.40 20.86
C PHE A 142 -3.06 9.65 20.14
N GLY A 143 -2.33 10.78 20.22
CA GLY A 143 -2.71 12.01 19.53
C GLY A 143 -2.73 11.86 18.00
N PHE A 144 -1.76 11.15 17.45
CA PHE A 144 -1.76 10.82 16.02
C PHE A 144 -2.90 9.87 15.65
N TYR A 145 -3.14 8.83 16.46
CA TYR A 145 -4.24 7.89 16.22
C TYR A 145 -5.60 8.59 16.15
N GLU A 146 -5.89 9.49 17.08
CA GLU A 146 -7.15 10.26 17.07
C GLU A 146 -7.30 11.13 15.81
N GLN A 147 -6.23 11.77 15.34
CA GLN A 147 -6.24 12.55 14.10
C GLN A 147 -6.43 11.65 12.86
N LEU A 148 -5.71 10.53 12.78
CA LEU A 148 -5.81 9.58 11.67
C LEU A 148 -7.21 8.95 11.58
N ARG A 149 -7.81 8.61 12.72
CA ARG A 149 -9.16 8.05 12.79
C ARG A 149 -10.22 9.04 12.28
N GLN A 150 -10.00 10.33 12.43
CA GLN A 150 -10.91 11.37 11.92
C GLN A 150 -10.93 11.45 10.38
N LEU A 151 -10.03 10.76 9.67
CA LEU A 151 -10.04 10.69 8.21
C LEU A 151 -11.12 9.73 7.66
N GLY A 152 -11.84 9.00 8.50
CA GLY A 152 -12.91 8.10 8.07
C GLY A 152 -13.96 8.72 7.14
N PRO A 153 -14.54 9.89 7.46
CA PRO A 153 -15.47 10.58 6.56
C PRO A 153 -14.84 10.98 5.22
N LEU A 154 -13.59 11.46 5.22
CA LEU A 154 -12.83 11.79 4.01
C LEU A 154 -12.64 10.57 3.09
N LEU A 155 -12.28 9.42 3.68
CA LEU A 155 -12.16 8.17 2.94
C LEU A 155 -13.50 7.74 2.36
N LYS A 156 -14.58 7.79 3.14
CA LYS A 156 -15.93 7.42 2.67
C LYS A 156 -16.38 8.26 1.47
N GLU A 157 -16.03 9.53 1.44
CA GLU A 157 -16.36 10.43 0.34
C GLU A 157 -15.49 10.18 -0.89
N ASN A 158 -14.18 10.04 -0.70
CA ASN A 158 -13.19 10.08 -1.79
C ASN A 158 -12.77 8.70 -2.31
N TRP A 159 -13.05 7.60 -1.56
CA TRP A 159 -12.63 6.22 -1.93
C TRP A 159 -13.76 5.41 -2.55
N ARG A 160 -14.62 6.05 -3.36
CA ARG A 160 -15.70 5.37 -4.05
C ARG A 160 -15.16 4.53 -5.19
N VAL A 161 -15.82 3.39 -5.39
CA VAL A 161 -15.47 2.43 -6.44
C VAL A 161 -16.62 2.23 -7.41
N GLU A 162 -16.27 1.94 -8.65
CA GLU A 162 -17.17 1.53 -9.72
C GLU A 162 -16.68 0.23 -10.35
N GLU A 163 -17.53 -0.47 -11.07
CA GLU A 163 -17.11 -1.62 -11.89
C GLU A 163 -16.85 -1.15 -13.32
N ASN A 164 -15.72 -1.55 -13.86
CA ASN A 164 -15.44 -1.31 -15.26
C ASN A 164 -16.19 -2.32 -16.16
N HIS A 165 -16.19 -2.10 -17.48
CA HIS A 165 -16.86 -2.96 -18.47
C HIS A 165 -16.44 -4.44 -18.42
N GLN A 166 -15.37 -4.78 -17.72
CA GLN A 166 -14.85 -6.14 -17.53
C GLN A 166 -15.24 -6.74 -16.17
N GLY A 167 -16.07 -6.05 -15.37
CA GLY A 167 -16.46 -6.46 -14.02
C GLY A 167 -15.33 -6.35 -12.98
N ASN A 168 -14.28 -5.56 -13.25
CA ASN A 168 -13.22 -5.31 -12.28
C ASN A 168 -13.53 -4.03 -11.50
N THR A 169 -13.32 -4.08 -10.19
CA THR A 169 -13.42 -2.91 -9.32
C THR A 169 -12.34 -1.89 -9.66
N THR A 170 -12.74 -0.65 -9.86
CA THR A 170 -11.85 0.50 -10.11
C THR A 170 -12.32 1.70 -9.30
N TYR A 171 -11.50 2.73 -9.18
CA TYR A 171 -11.91 3.97 -8.53
C TYR A 171 -12.90 4.78 -9.41
N GLU A 172 -13.88 5.40 -8.78
CA GLU A 172 -14.75 6.39 -9.42
C GLU A 172 -13.94 7.67 -9.74
N ASN A 173 -13.32 8.25 -8.70
CA ASN A 173 -12.39 9.36 -8.80
C ASN A 173 -11.02 8.98 -8.23
N PRO A 174 -9.92 9.39 -8.89
CA PRO A 174 -8.59 9.19 -8.35
C PRO A 174 -8.43 9.99 -7.05
N SER A 175 -7.86 9.37 -6.04
CA SER A 175 -7.74 9.97 -4.71
C SER A 175 -6.37 9.65 -4.12
N VAL A 176 -5.76 10.67 -3.53
CA VAL A 176 -4.46 10.60 -2.85
C VAL A 176 -4.58 11.27 -1.49
N ILE A 177 -4.09 10.60 -0.45
CA ILE A 177 -3.91 11.17 0.88
C ILE A 177 -2.41 11.15 1.18
N CYS A 178 -1.85 12.33 1.48
CA CYS A 178 -0.48 12.51 1.93
C CYS A 178 -0.49 12.84 3.42
N ILE A 179 0.32 12.15 4.22
CA ILE A 179 0.36 12.29 5.68
C ILE A 179 1.81 12.49 6.11
N TYR A 180 2.06 13.47 6.95
CA TYR A 180 3.38 13.76 7.53
C TYR A 180 3.23 14.48 8.87
N ARG A 181 4.31 14.61 9.63
CA ARG A 181 4.31 15.37 10.87
C ARG A 181 4.50 16.86 10.60
N LYS A 182 3.65 17.68 11.19
CA LYS A 182 3.66 19.14 11.05
C LYS A 182 4.97 19.78 11.55
N ASP A 183 5.51 19.28 12.65
CA ASP A 183 6.76 19.77 13.24
C ASP A 183 8.01 19.42 12.38
N HIS A 184 7.86 18.55 11.40
CA HIS A 184 8.91 18.16 10.45
C HIS A 184 8.67 18.65 9.02
N GLU A 185 7.58 19.38 8.76
CA GLU A 185 7.16 19.83 7.43
C GLU A 185 8.31 20.53 6.68
N PHE A 186 9.00 21.45 7.33
CA PHE A 186 10.13 22.18 6.72
C PHE A 186 11.28 21.26 6.28
N THR A 187 11.59 20.23 7.08
CA THR A 187 12.67 19.29 6.76
C THR A 187 12.28 18.27 5.69
N LEU A 188 10.99 18.07 5.51
CA LEU A 188 10.41 17.11 4.56
C LEU A 188 9.92 17.77 3.26
N ASP A 189 10.07 19.08 3.11
CA ASP A 189 9.57 19.87 1.98
C ASP A 189 9.93 19.27 0.61
N GLN A 190 11.17 18.77 0.46
CA GLN A 190 11.64 18.16 -0.78
C GLN A 190 11.03 16.78 -1.10
N ILE A 191 10.32 16.16 -0.14
CA ILE A 191 9.74 14.82 -0.30
C ILE A 191 8.23 14.78 -0.05
N ILE A 192 7.61 15.88 0.39
CA ILE A 192 6.15 16.01 0.43
C ILE A 192 5.66 16.23 -0.99
N PRO A 193 4.91 15.28 -1.57
CA PRO A 193 4.46 15.42 -2.95
C PRO A 193 3.32 16.44 -3.07
N SER A 194 3.22 17.06 -4.24
CA SER A 194 2.10 17.90 -4.62
C SER A 194 1.25 17.25 -5.71
N LYS A 195 0.00 17.72 -5.87
CA LYS A 195 -0.97 17.15 -6.84
C LYS A 195 -0.42 17.07 -8.29
N ASN A 196 0.54 17.91 -8.64
CA ASN A 196 1.04 18.01 -10.02
C ASN A 196 2.45 17.44 -10.20
N GLU A 197 3.09 17.02 -9.12
CA GLU A 197 4.44 16.45 -9.15
C GLU A 197 4.37 14.93 -9.22
N SER A 198 5.18 14.37 -10.12
CA SER A 198 5.35 12.93 -10.23
C SER A 198 6.53 12.50 -9.37
N ILE A 199 6.29 11.60 -8.43
CA ILE A 199 7.37 10.95 -7.69
C ILE A 199 7.66 9.63 -8.38
N ASN A 200 8.90 9.46 -8.79
CA ASN A 200 9.41 8.27 -9.45
C ASN A 200 10.65 7.78 -8.69
N GLU A 201 11.19 6.66 -9.12
CA GLU A 201 12.48 6.17 -8.66
C GLU A 201 12.47 5.73 -7.20
N PHE A 202 11.77 4.61 -6.96
CA PHE A 202 11.73 3.98 -5.64
C PHE A 202 12.93 3.04 -5.43
N ASP A 203 13.50 3.10 -4.23
CA ASP A 203 14.60 2.23 -3.80
C ASP A 203 14.11 0.80 -3.52
N LEU A 204 12.85 0.66 -3.07
CA LEU A 204 12.19 -0.61 -2.83
C LEU A 204 10.74 -0.58 -3.34
N VAL A 205 10.40 -1.55 -4.19
CA VAL A 205 9.02 -1.80 -4.64
C VAL A 205 8.58 -3.16 -4.13
N ILE A 206 7.49 -3.19 -3.36
CA ILE A 206 6.91 -4.40 -2.79
C ILE A 206 5.66 -4.76 -3.59
N VAL A 207 5.61 -5.99 -4.10
CA VAL A 207 4.48 -6.56 -4.84
C VAL A 207 4.03 -7.81 -4.08
N SER A 208 3.33 -7.59 -2.95
CA SER A 208 2.85 -8.69 -2.12
C SER A 208 1.44 -9.06 -2.51
N GLN A 209 1.28 -10.16 -3.25
CA GLN A 209 -0.01 -10.68 -3.71
C GLN A 209 -0.90 -9.63 -4.40
N ALA A 210 -0.27 -8.68 -5.11
CA ALA A 210 -0.94 -7.56 -5.76
C ALA A 210 -1.82 -7.97 -6.96
N TYR A 211 -1.91 -9.24 -7.28
CA TYR A 211 -2.73 -9.78 -8.36
C TYR A 211 -3.38 -11.11 -7.97
N ARG A 212 -4.55 -11.37 -8.52
CA ARG A 212 -5.26 -12.64 -8.29
C ARG A 212 -4.44 -13.81 -8.85
N SER A 213 -4.35 -14.92 -8.11
CA SER A 213 -3.59 -16.13 -8.51
C SER A 213 -4.01 -16.66 -9.88
N ARG A 214 -5.32 -16.61 -10.19
CA ARG A 214 -5.94 -17.06 -11.45
C ARG A 214 -5.77 -16.10 -12.64
N ALA A 215 -5.24 -14.89 -12.44
CA ALA A 215 -4.98 -13.98 -13.56
C ALA A 215 -3.93 -14.59 -14.50
N SER A 216 -4.09 -14.42 -15.82
CA SER A 216 -3.10 -14.91 -16.79
C SER A 216 -1.73 -14.27 -16.56
N VAL A 217 -0.67 -14.99 -16.90
CA VAL A 217 0.70 -14.49 -16.79
C VAL A 217 0.87 -13.16 -17.51
N GLU A 218 0.29 -13.03 -18.70
CA GLU A 218 0.33 -11.80 -19.49
C GLU A 218 -0.29 -10.62 -18.74
N LYS A 219 -1.47 -10.78 -18.11
CA LYS A 219 -2.11 -9.75 -17.30
C LYS A 219 -1.27 -9.40 -16.07
N LYS A 220 -0.72 -10.40 -15.36
CA LYS A 220 0.16 -10.16 -14.21
C LYS A 220 1.37 -9.32 -14.60
N VAL A 221 2.03 -9.70 -15.70
CA VAL A 221 3.23 -9.02 -16.17
C VAL A 221 2.92 -7.62 -16.68
N ASN A 222 1.95 -7.48 -17.60
CA ASN A 222 1.71 -6.18 -18.23
C ASN A 222 1.05 -5.16 -17.32
N ASN A 223 0.12 -5.58 -16.46
CA ASN A 223 -0.67 -4.66 -15.64
C ASN A 223 -0.07 -4.39 -14.26
N VAL A 224 0.84 -5.25 -13.77
CA VAL A 224 1.43 -5.09 -12.43
C VAL A 224 2.96 -5.05 -12.51
N ILE A 225 3.60 -6.13 -12.97
CA ILE A 225 5.06 -6.26 -12.85
C ILE A 225 5.79 -5.18 -13.66
N LYS A 226 5.44 -4.98 -14.95
CA LYS A 226 6.09 -3.95 -15.77
C LYS A 226 5.92 -2.52 -15.20
N PRO A 227 4.71 -2.08 -14.81
CA PRO A 227 4.56 -0.80 -14.14
C PRO A 227 5.44 -0.66 -12.91
N MET A 228 5.54 -1.71 -12.09
CA MET A 228 6.35 -1.68 -10.87
C MET A 228 7.85 -1.63 -11.15
N VAL A 229 8.33 -2.36 -12.15
CA VAL A 229 9.73 -2.29 -12.59
C VAL A 229 10.10 -0.89 -13.08
N ASN A 230 9.18 -0.23 -13.78
CA ASN A 230 9.40 1.13 -14.30
C ASN A 230 9.47 2.21 -13.21
N LEU A 231 9.09 1.88 -11.97
CA LEU A 231 9.20 2.78 -10.81
C LEU A 231 10.54 2.67 -10.09
N LEU A 232 11.38 1.71 -10.44
CA LEU A 232 12.64 1.50 -9.72
C LEU A 232 13.65 2.60 -10.00
N ALA A 233 14.26 3.11 -8.93
CA ALA A 233 15.48 3.91 -9.01
C ALA A 233 16.65 3.08 -9.58
N PRO A 234 17.72 3.71 -10.09
CA PRO A 234 18.96 3.00 -10.37
C PRO A 234 19.44 2.22 -9.14
N ASN A 235 19.64 0.92 -9.27
CA ASN A 235 19.92 -0.05 -8.19
C ASN A 235 18.74 -0.30 -7.20
N GLY A 236 17.57 0.23 -7.45
CA GLY A 236 16.36 -0.09 -6.70
C GLY A 236 16.01 -1.57 -6.81
N LYS A 237 15.30 -2.07 -5.83
CA LYS A 237 14.94 -3.49 -5.72
C LYS A 237 13.43 -3.67 -5.78
N MET A 238 12.97 -4.66 -6.53
CA MET A 238 11.59 -5.11 -6.52
C MET A 238 11.50 -6.51 -5.91
N VAL A 239 10.57 -6.71 -5.02
CA VAL A 239 10.28 -8.01 -4.42
C VAL A 239 8.84 -8.37 -4.67
N ALA A 240 8.61 -9.47 -5.35
CA ALA A 240 7.28 -10.00 -5.62
C ALA A 240 7.03 -11.28 -4.83
N PHE A 241 5.92 -11.32 -4.12
CA PHE A 241 5.41 -12.52 -3.44
C PHE A 241 4.09 -12.93 -4.05
N HIS A 242 3.91 -14.22 -4.24
CA HIS A 242 2.64 -14.78 -4.67
C HIS A 242 2.47 -16.18 -4.10
N SER A 243 1.23 -16.60 -3.91
CA SER A 243 0.91 -17.95 -3.44
C SER A 243 1.37 -19.00 -4.46
N TYR A 244 1.93 -20.08 -3.96
CA TYR A 244 2.31 -21.25 -4.71
C TYR A 244 1.51 -22.44 -4.20
N GLY A 245 0.67 -23.01 -5.02
CA GLY A 245 -0.33 -24.08 -4.87
C GLY A 245 -0.34 -25.05 -3.68
N ASN A 246 0.60 -25.01 -2.77
CA ASN A 246 0.71 -25.88 -1.60
C ASN A 246 1.03 -25.09 -0.31
N ASP A 247 0.57 -23.84 -0.22
CA ASP A 247 0.81 -23.10 1.00
C ASP A 247 -0.08 -23.61 2.17
N PRO A 248 0.40 -23.53 3.42
CA PRO A 248 -0.34 -24.00 4.59
C PRO A 248 -1.68 -23.30 4.79
N GLY A 249 -1.79 -22.04 4.36
CA GLY A 249 -3.02 -21.26 4.46
C GLY A 249 -4.09 -21.78 3.50
N LEU A 250 -3.73 -22.09 2.26
CA LEU A 250 -4.64 -22.71 1.30
C LEU A 250 -5.10 -24.09 1.80
N ASN A 251 -4.20 -24.87 2.38
CA ASN A 251 -4.54 -26.16 2.97
C ASN A 251 -5.53 -26.01 4.15
N ALA A 252 -5.36 -25.00 5.00
CA ALA A 252 -6.28 -24.69 6.08
C ALA A 252 -7.66 -24.28 5.54
N ILE A 253 -7.71 -23.46 4.51
CA ILE A 253 -8.96 -23.08 3.84
C ILE A 253 -9.68 -24.31 3.29
N ASN A 254 -8.98 -25.17 2.57
CA ASN A 254 -9.55 -26.39 1.98
C ASN A 254 -10.07 -27.37 3.06
N GLN A 255 -9.46 -27.40 4.24
CA GLN A 255 -9.94 -28.22 5.37
C GLN A 255 -11.17 -27.62 6.05
N LEU A 256 -11.22 -26.30 6.21
CA LEU A 256 -12.35 -25.62 6.88
C LEU A 256 -13.57 -25.44 5.97
N TRP A 257 -13.34 -25.31 4.68
CA TRP A 257 -14.37 -25.08 3.66
C TRP A 257 -14.07 -25.93 2.42
N PRO A 258 -14.28 -27.26 2.49
CA PRO A 258 -13.91 -28.19 1.42
C PRO A 258 -14.69 -27.97 0.13
N ASP A 259 -15.87 -27.39 0.21
CA ASP A 259 -16.75 -27.12 -0.94
C ASP A 259 -16.41 -25.78 -1.63
N GLU A 260 -15.51 -24.99 -1.06
CA GLU A 260 -15.09 -23.72 -1.63
C GLU A 260 -13.73 -23.89 -2.36
N ASN A 261 -13.69 -23.51 -3.63
CA ASN A 261 -12.50 -23.56 -4.44
C ASN A 261 -11.86 -22.16 -4.47
N PRO A 262 -10.93 -21.85 -3.56
CA PRO A 262 -10.34 -20.52 -3.40
C PRO A 262 -9.41 -20.10 -4.55
#